data_39db072cfea80fce6eea6aca12cae9a8
#
_entry.id   39db072cfea80fce6eea6aca12cae9a8
#
_cell.length_a   1.000
_cell.length_b   1.000
_cell.length_c   1.000
_cell.angle_alpha   90.00
_cell.angle_beta   90.00
_cell.angle_gamma   90.00
#
_symmetry.space_group_name_H-M   'P 1'
#
loop_
_entity.id
_entity.type
_entity.pdbx_description
1 polymer ?
#
loop_
_entity_poly.entity_id
_entity_poly.type
_entity_poly.pdbx_seq_one_letter_code
_entity_poly.pdbx_strand_id
1 'polypeptide(L)'
;TPVLLNLGLAITVWYTDASELMPSLRSVWLAIHVAVATFSVAVFTIAFSLGILYLVQDRLESTPGRKRSFMDRLPDARSLERLTYAVHIVAFPLWTFTVIAGAIWARQAWGSYWNWDPKEVWSFVIWVVYAAYLHARATTGWKRQNAVWIALAGYGCIIINFAVVNVFFVGQHSYSG
;
A
#
# COMPACT_ATOMS: atom_id res chain seq x y z
N THR A 1 -31.35 -6.60 4.53
CA THR A 1 -29.88 -6.81 4.58
C THR A 1 -29.20 -5.56 5.17
N PRO A 2 -28.10 -5.67 5.94
CA PRO A 2 -27.46 -4.52 6.60
C PRO A 2 -27.01 -3.43 5.60
N VAL A 3 -26.70 -3.79 4.36
CA VAL A 3 -26.31 -2.86 3.31
C VAL A 3 -27.47 -1.92 2.91
N LEU A 4 -28.67 -2.43 2.73
CA LEU A 4 -29.84 -1.61 2.40
C LEU A 4 -30.25 -0.70 3.54
N LEU A 5 -30.09 -1.15 4.78
CA LEU A 5 -30.35 -0.35 5.97
C LEU A 5 -29.34 0.79 6.12
N ASN A 6 -28.06 0.53 5.90
CA ASN A 6 -27.01 1.58 5.87
C ASN A 6 -27.21 2.58 4.74
N LEU A 7 -27.58 2.12 3.54
CA LEU A 7 -27.92 3.01 2.42
C LEU A 7 -29.16 3.87 2.73
N GLY A 8 -30.19 3.27 3.34
CA GLY A 8 -31.38 4.01 3.75
C GLY A 8 -31.06 5.08 4.80
N LEU A 9 -30.26 4.75 5.81
CA LEU A 9 -29.78 5.70 6.83
C LEU A 9 -28.89 6.80 6.21
N ALA A 10 -28.02 6.46 5.27
CA ALA A 10 -27.17 7.43 4.58
C ALA A 10 -27.99 8.47 3.79
N ILE A 11 -29.08 8.04 3.16
CA ILE A 11 -29.93 8.92 2.36
C ILE A 11 -30.90 9.74 3.23
N THR A 12 -31.34 9.20 4.39
CA THR A 12 -32.39 9.85 5.19
C THR A 12 -31.86 10.63 6.40
N VAL A 13 -30.79 10.15 7.02
CA VAL A 13 -30.25 10.72 8.29
C VAL A 13 -28.94 11.46 8.08
N TRP A 14 -28.08 10.97 7.17
CA TRP A 14 -26.75 11.55 6.90
C TRP A 14 -26.67 12.27 5.57
N TYR A 15 -27.83 12.52 4.92
CA TYR A 15 -27.85 13.27 3.68
C TYR A 15 -27.40 14.73 3.95
N THR A 16 -26.33 15.12 3.28
CA THR A 16 -25.87 16.50 3.19
C THR A 16 -26.05 16.98 1.76
N ASP A 17 -26.56 18.21 1.60
CA ASP A 17 -26.69 18.79 0.27
C ASP A 17 -25.34 18.81 -0.45
N ALA A 18 -25.35 18.48 -1.74
CA ALA A 18 -24.16 18.51 -2.56
C ALA A 18 -23.63 19.93 -2.66
N SER A 19 -22.51 20.20 -1.97
CA SER A 19 -21.76 21.44 -2.15
C SER A 19 -20.92 21.40 -3.43
N GLU A 20 -20.62 22.56 -4.00
CA GLU A 20 -19.69 22.61 -5.13
C GLU A 20 -18.31 22.02 -4.72
N LEU A 21 -17.82 21.11 -5.57
CA LEU A 21 -16.50 20.54 -5.39
C LEU A 21 -15.44 21.64 -5.42
N MET A 22 -14.55 21.66 -4.43
CA MET A 22 -13.38 22.53 -4.44
C MET A 22 -12.59 22.36 -5.75
N PRO A 23 -12.02 23.42 -6.32
CA PRO A 23 -11.28 23.35 -7.59
C PRO A 23 -10.19 22.27 -7.59
N SER A 24 -9.53 22.04 -6.45
CA SER A 24 -8.53 20.99 -6.26
C SER A 24 -9.08 19.58 -6.51
N LEU A 25 -10.36 19.35 -6.23
CA LEU A 25 -11.02 18.04 -6.40
C LEU A 25 -11.53 17.82 -7.83
N ARG A 26 -11.56 18.84 -8.68
CA ARG A 26 -12.00 18.73 -10.09
C ARG A 26 -10.88 18.29 -11.05
N SER A 27 -9.69 17.98 -10.53
CA SER A 27 -8.53 17.63 -11.35
C SER A 27 -8.59 16.18 -11.85
N VAL A 28 -8.35 15.97 -13.14
CA VAL A 28 -8.14 14.63 -13.73
C VAL A 28 -6.96 13.92 -13.08
N TRP A 29 -5.92 14.66 -12.69
CA TRP A 29 -4.74 14.10 -12.03
C TRP A 29 -5.07 13.54 -10.64
N LEU A 30 -6.04 14.11 -9.93
CA LEU A 30 -6.52 13.52 -8.69
C LEU A 30 -7.14 12.14 -8.94
N ALA A 31 -8.00 12.02 -9.95
CA ALA A 31 -8.64 10.75 -10.28
C ALA A 31 -7.61 9.68 -10.67
N ILE A 32 -6.64 10.05 -11.52
CA ILE A 32 -5.53 9.15 -11.90
C ILE A 32 -4.71 8.75 -10.67
N HIS A 33 -4.29 9.72 -9.85
CA HIS A 33 -3.51 9.48 -8.64
C HIS A 33 -4.23 8.51 -7.70
N VAL A 34 -5.48 8.78 -7.36
CA VAL A 34 -6.26 7.96 -6.42
C VAL A 34 -6.49 6.55 -6.98
N ALA A 35 -6.84 6.43 -8.25
CA ALA A 35 -7.05 5.13 -8.88
C ALA A 35 -5.78 4.27 -8.85
N VAL A 36 -4.64 4.83 -9.27
CA VAL A 36 -3.37 4.09 -9.28
C VAL A 36 -2.86 3.84 -7.87
N ALA A 37 -3.03 4.78 -6.93
CA ALA A 37 -2.69 4.58 -5.52
C ALA A 37 -3.45 3.38 -4.94
N THR A 38 -4.76 3.35 -5.11
CA THR A 38 -5.63 2.27 -4.62
C THR A 38 -5.23 0.92 -5.22
N PHE A 39 -5.02 0.89 -6.54
CA PHE A 39 -4.57 -0.33 -7.23
C PHE A 39 -3.20 -0.79 -6.75
N SER A 40 -2.25 0.14 -6.60
CA SER A 40 -0.90 -0.14 -6.10
C SER A 40 -0.94 -0.74 -4.69
N VAL A 41 -1.74 -0.17 -3.78
CA VAL A 41 -1.92 -0.70 -2.42
C VAL A 41 -2.55 -2.09 -2.45
N ALA A 42 -3.52 -2.35 -3.32
CA ALA A 42 -4.09 -3.69 -3.48
C ALA A 42 -3.04 -4.71 -3.91
N VAL A 43 -2.16 -4.37 -4.86
CA VAL A 43 -1.06 -5.24 -5.30
C VAL A 43 -0.04 -5.46 -4.17
N PHE A 44 0.30 -4.42 -3.40
CA PHE A 44 1.16 -4.57 -2.21
C PHE A 44 0.51 -5.45 -1.12
N THR A 45 -0.80 -5.41 -0.97
CA THR A 45 -1.54 -6.28 -0.02
C THR A 45 -1.41 -7.75 -0.41
N ILE A 46 -1.50 -8.05 -1.70
CA ILE A 46 -1.25 -9.40 -2.22
C ILE A 46 0.21 -9.81 -1.95
N ALA A 47 1.16 -8.94 -2.25
CA ALA A 47 2.58 -9.20 -2.02
C ALA A 47 2.90 -9.42 -0.53
N PHE A 48 2.30 -8.63 0.37
CA PHE A 48 2.40 -8.78 1.82
C PHE A 48 1.87 -10.15 2.27
N SER A 49 0.70 -10.55 1.79
CA SER A 49 0.10 -11.85 2.10
C SER A 49 0.99 -13.01 1.66
N LEU A 50 1.54 -12.94 0.44
CA LEU A 50 2.49 -13.91 -0.08
C LEU A 50 3.78 -13.94 0.75
N GLY A 51 4.29 -12.80 1.19
CA GLY A 51 5.46 -12.68 2.06
C GLY A 51 5.26 -13.38 3.41
N ILE A 52 4.09 -13.22 4.03
CA ILE A 52 3.73 -13.94 5.27
C ILE A 52 3.66 -15.44 5.00
N LEU A 53 2.97 -15.85 3.93
CA LEU A 53 2.88 -17.27 3.58
C LEU A 53 4.26 -17.89 3.32
N TYR A 54 5.16 -17.16 2.66
CA TYR A 54 6.55 -17.57 2.50
C TYR A 54 7.24 -17.82 3.84
N LEU A 55 7.19 -16.85 4.77
CA LEU A 55 7.87 -16.99 6.06
C LEU A 55 7.32 -18.17 6.89
N VAL A 56 6.02 -18.38 6.85
CA VAL A 56 5.38 -19.52 7.53
C VAL A 56 5.81 -20.84 6.87
N GLN A 57 5.79 -20.91 5.53
CA GLN A 57 6.17 -22.11 4.79
C GLN A 57 7.64 -22.46 4.99
N ASP A 58 8.53 -21.48 4.89
CA ASP A 58 9.97 -21.63 5.09
C ASP A 58 10.30 -22.19 6.49
N ARG A 59 9.61 -21.68 7.51
CA ARG A 59 9.73 -22.18 8.88
C ARG A 59 9.22 -23.63 9.01
N LEU A 60 8.10 -23.94 8.38
CA LEU A 60 7.52 -25.28 8.42
C LEU A 60 8.38 -26.30 7.69
N GLU A 61 8.90 -25.95 6.53
CA GLU A 61 9.80 -26.84 5.75
C GLU A 61 11.12 -27.10 6.48
N SER A 62 11.57 -26.15 7.30
CA SER A 62 12.79 -26.29 8.11
C SER A 62 12.58 -27.10 9.39
N THR A 63 11.35 -27.49 9.76
CA THR A 63 11.06 -28.18 11.02
C THR A 63 10.96 -29.72 10.79
N PRO A 64 11.89 -30.52 11.34
CA PRO A 64 11.83 -31.99 11.24
C PRO A 64 10.60 -32.55 11.96
N GLY A 65 9.97 -33.57 11.38
CA GLY A 65 8.85 -34.29 12.02
C GLY A 65 7.53 -33.48 12.16
N ARG A 66 7.37 -32.39 11.43
CA ARG A 66 6.13 -31.60 11.47
C ARG A 66 4.90 -32.42 11.08
N LYS A 67 3.78 -32.13 11.71
CA LYS A 67 2.48 -32.70 11.31
C LYS A 67 1.99 -32.05 10.02
N ARG A 68 1.20 -32.80 9.23
CA ARG A 68 0.53 -32.27 8.04
C ARG A 68 -0.35 -31.08 8.40
N SER A 69 -0.31 -30.03 7.57
CA SER A 69 -1.02 -28.78 7.75
C SER A 69 -1.68 -28.35 6.43
N PHE A 70 -2.59 -27.38 6.51
CA PHE A 70 -3.13 -26.71 5.32
C PHE A 70 -2.03 -26.15 4.40
N MET A 71 -0.90 -25.76 4.98
CA MET A 71 0.25 -25.25 4.24
C MET A 71 0.85 -26.27 3.24
N ASP A 72 0.62 -27.56 3.42
CA ASP A 72 1.06 -28.60 2.48
C ASP A 72 0.33 -28.58 1.13
N ARG A 73 -0.76 -27.82 1.04
CA ARG A 73 -1.52 -27.58 -0.20
C ARG A 73 -1.02 -26.34 -0.95
N LEU A 74 -0.20 -25.51 -0.33
CA LEU A 74 0.37 -24.32 -0.92
C LEU A 74 1.70 -24.65 -1.63
N PRO A 75 2.15 -23.78 -2.54
CA PRO A 75 3.48 -23.89 -3.14
C PRO A 75 4.58 -23.91 -2.08
N ASP A 76 5.72 -24.47 -2.45
CA ASP A 76 6.93 -24.48 -1.62
C ASP A 76 7.42 -23.05 -1.30
N ALA A 77 8.23 -22.92 -0.25
CA ALA A 77 8.74 -21.62 0.21
C ALA A 77 9.48 -20.86 -0.91
N ARG A 78 10.25 -21.55 -1.75
CA ARG A 78 10.94 -20.89 -2.87
C ARG A 78 9.98 -20.31 -3.90
N SER A 79 8.89 -20.99 -4.18
CA SER A 79 7.88 -20.53 -5.14
C SER A 79 7.10 -19.33 -4.58
N LEU A 80 6.73 -19.37 -3.29
CA LEU A 80 6.08 -18.24 -2.60
C LEU A 80 6.99 -17.01 -2.58
N GLU A 81 8.28 -17.19 -2.31
CA GLU A 81 9.24 -16.07 -2.32
C GLU A 81 9.38 -15.46 -3.72
N ARG A 82 9.47 -16.29 -4.77
CA ARG A 82 9.52 -15.80 -6.15
C ARG A 82 8.27 -15.03 -6.54
N LEU A 83 7.09 -15.52 -6.13
CA LEU A 83 5.83 -14.82 -6.36
C LEU A 83 5.79 -13.47 -5.60
N THR A 84 6.21 -13.46 -4.33
CA THR A 84 6.33 -12.23 -3.54
C THR A 84 7.18 -11.19 -4.26
N TYR A 85 8.35 -11.59 -4.74
CA TYR A 85 9.25 -10.71 -5.49
C TYR A 85 8.63 -10.24 -6.81
N ALA A 86 8.04 -11.14 -7.59
CA ALA A 86 7.43 -10.80 -8.88
C ALA A 86 6.28 -9.77 -8.72
N VAL A 87 5.46 -9.92 -7.69
CA VAL A 87 4.36 -8.98 -7.41
C VAL A 87 4.92 -7.61 -6.98
N HIS A 88 6.01 -7.56 -6.22
CA HIS A 88 6.65 -6.28 -5.87
C HIS A 88 7.30 -5.57 -7.07
N ILE A 89 7.84 -6.31 -8.05
CA ILE A 89 8.33 -5.73 -9.31
C ILE A 89 7.22 -4.98 -10.05
N VAL A 90 5.97 -5.43 -9.94
CA VAL A 90 4.81 -4.74 -10.53
C VAL A 90 4.32 -3.61 -9.63
N ALA A 91 4.23 -3.84 -8.32
CA ALA A 91 3.71 -2.87 -7.36
C ALA A 91 4.58 -1.60 -7.27
N PHE A 92 5.89 -1.74 -7.31
CA PHE A 92 6.81 -0.62 -7.11
C PHE A 92 6.76 0.44 -8.22
N PRO A 93 6.77 0.10 -9.53
CA PRO A 93 6.53 1.08 -10.58
C PRO A 93 5.16 1.77 -10.48
N LEU A 94 4.11 1.03 -10.10
CA LEU A 94 2.79 1.62 -9.89
C LEU A 94 2.81 2.64 -8.75
N TRP A 95 3.50 2.32 -7.64
CA TRP A 95 3.67 3.27 -6.54
C TRP A 95 4.52 4.48 -6.94
N THR A 96 5.57 4.27 -7.72
CA THR A 96 6.39 5.37 -8.27
C THR A 96 5.53 6.31 -9.11
N PHE A 97 4.69 5.75 -9.99
CA PHE A 97 3.75 6.54 -10.77
C PHE A 97 2.72 7.26 -9.88
N THR A 98 2.24 6.61 -8.81
CA THR A 98 1.35 7.22 -7.82
C THR A 98 1.96 8.49 -7.22
N VAL A 99 3.23 8.43 -6.78
CA VAL A 99 3.93 9.58 -6.20
C VAL A 99 4.07 10.71 -7.22
N ILE A 100 4.43 10.39 -8.46
CA ILE A 100 4.56 11.38 -9.55
C ILE A 100 3.21 12.03 -9.87
N ALA A 101 2.15 11.23 -10.05
CA ALA A 101 0.81 11.73 -10.34
C ALA A 101 0.28 12.61 -9.21
N GLY A 102 0.57 12.23 -7.94
CA GLY A 102 0.24 13.00 -6.76
C GLY A 102 0.96 14.35 -6.73
N ALA A 103 2.24 14.40 -7.09
CA ALA A 103 3.00 15.64 -7.19
C ALA A 103 2.43 16.58 -8.27
N ILE A 104 2.05 16.04 -9.43
CA ILE A 104 1.41 16.83 -10.50
C ILE A 104 0.07 17.40 -10.03
N TRP A 105 -0.74 16.58 -9.34
CA TRP A 105 -1.99 17.05 -8.74
C TRP A 105 -1.74 18.13 -7.68
N ALA A 106 -0.78 17.93 -6.78
CA ALA A 106 -0.41 18.90 -5.73
C ALA A 106 -0.05 20.27 -6.33
N ARG A 107 0.66 20.30 -7.45
CA ARG A 107 0.95 21.53 -8.19
C ARG A 107 -0.32 22.27 -8.64
N GLN A 108 -1.34 21.54 -9.07
CA GLN A 108 -2.61 22.14 -9.49
C GLN A 108 -3.46 22.57 -8.28
N ALA A 109 -3.44 21.79 -7.21
CA ALA A 109 -4.25 22.02 -6.02
C ALA A 109 -3.70 23.14 -5.11
N TRP A 110 -2.39 23.16 -4.91
CA TRP A 110 -1.71 24.01 -3.91
C TRP A 110 -0.57 24.85 -4.46
N GLY A 111 -0.31 24.80 -5.77
CA GLY A 111 0.72 25.60 -6.42
C GLY A 111 2.16 25.07 -6.29
N SER A 112 2.37 23.93 -5.64
CA SER A 112 3.69 23.30 -5.43
C SER A 112 3.61 21.80 -5.68
N TYR A 113 4.67 21.23 -6.25
CA TYR A 113 4.77 19.76 -6.46
C TYR A 113 5.03 19.00 -5.17
N TRP A 114 5.62 19.66 -4.17
CA TRP A 114 6.03 19.06 -2.91
C TRP A 114 6.06 20.12 -1.80
N ASN A 115 5.42 19.83 -0.68
CA ASN A 115 5.26 20.76 0.45
C ASN A 115 5.72 20.19 1.80
N TRP A 116 6.38 19.02 1.79
CA TRP A 116 6.76 18.30 3.00
C TRP A 116 5.57 17.93 3.90
N ASP A 117 4.39 17.82 3.31
CA ASP A 117 3.20 17.34 4.00
C ASP A 117 3.46 15.93 4.56
N PRO A 118 2.97 15.60 5.77
CA PRO A 118 3.18 14.28 6.37
C PRO A 118 2.84 13.13 5.44
N LYS A 119 1.79 13.25 4.64
CA LYS A 119 1.37 12.23 3.68
C LYS A 119 2.35 12.08 2.51
N GLU A 120 2.89 13.19 2.02
CA GLU A 120 3.94 13.18 1.00
C GLU A 120 5.21 12.49 1.52
N VAL A 121 5.65 12.87 2.73
CA VAL A 121 6.84 12.28 3.37
C VAL A 121 6.68 10.77 3.55
N TRP A 122 5.54 10.31 4.09
CA TRP A 122 5.29 8.89 4.27
C TRP A 122 5.17 8.13 2.95
N SER A 123 4.63 8.76 1.90
CA SER A 123 4.61 8.18 0.54
C SER A 123 6.01 7.96 0.00
N PHE A 124 6.93 8.88 0.28
CA PHE A 124 8.34 8.73 -0.07
C PHE A 124 9.05 7.69 0.80
N VAL A 125 8.76 7.61 2.10
CA VAL A 125 9.29 6.55 2.98
C VAL A 125 8.90 5.16 2.46
N ILE A 126 7.64 4.97 2.06
CA ILE A 126 7.18 3.73 1.43
C ILE A 126 8.00 3.41 0.19
N TRP A 127 8.23 4.39 -0.67
CA TRP A 127 9.03 4.24 -1.89
C TRP A 127 10.46 3.79 -1.56
N VAL A 128 11.13 4.45 -0.61
CA VAL A 128 12.51 4.11 -0.18
C VAL A 128 12.59 2.69 0.37
N VAL A 129 11.65 2.28 1.23
CA VAL A 129 11.65 0.94 1.83
C VAL A 129 11.47 -0.15 0.78
N TYR A 130 10.58 0.04 -0.19
CA TYR A 130 10.42 -0.94 -1.26
C TYR A 130 11.57 -0.92 -2.28
N ALA A 131 12.18 0.23 -2.54
CA ALA A 131 13.42 0.30 -3.31
C ALA A 131 14.53 -0.51 -2.61
N ALA A 132 14.68 -0.33 -1.29
CA ALA A 132 15.64 -1.09 -0.49
C ALA A 132 15.36 -2.60 -0.52
N TYR A 133 14.08 -3.02 -0.42
CA TYR A 133 13.69 -4.42 -0.58
C TYR A 133 14.11 -4.99 -1.92
N LEU A 134 13.76 -4.33 -3.02
CA LEU A 134 14.09 -4.79 -4.38
C LEU A 134 15.60 -4.84 -4.60
N HIS A 135 16.33 -3.85 -4.08
CA HIS A 135 17.79 -3.82 -4.12
C HIS A 135 18.40 -4.98 -3.32
N ALA A 136 17.98 -5.17 -2.08
CA ALA A 136 18.44 -6.26 -1.23
C ALA A 136 18.17 -7.64 -1.86
N ARG A 137 16.97 -7.78 -2.49
CA ARG A 137 16.59 -9.04 -3.16
C ARG A 137 17.40 -9.30 -4.43
N ALA A 138 17.77 -8.26 -5.18
CA ALA A 138 18.57 -8.35 -6.39
C ALA A 138 20.07 -8.56 -6.11
N THR A 139 20.55 -8.19 -4.92
CA THR A 139 21.96 -8.24 -4.55
C THR A 139 22.34 -9.63 -4.02
N THR A 140 23.50 -10.14 -4.45
CA THR A 140 24.05 -11.41 -3.96
C THR A 140 24.46 -11.32 -2.50
N GLY A 141 24.26 -12.42 -1.74
CA GLY A 141 24.67 -12.50 -0.33
C GLY A 141 23.58 -12.18 0.70
N TRP A 142 22.45 -11.57 0.29
CA TRP A 142 21.33 -11.35 1.20
C TRP A 142 20.50 -12.63 1.38
N LYS A 143 20.18 -12.96 2.64
CA LYS A 143 19.20 -14.01 2.93
C LYS A 143 17.82 -13.54 2.48
N ARG A 144 17.11 -14.38 1.69
CA ARG A 144 15.75 -14.09 1.19
C ARG A 144 14.79 -13.69 2.31
N GLN A 145 14.89 -14.36 3.45
CA GLN A 145 14.10 -14.09 4.63
C GLN A 145 14.25 -12.65 5.12
N ASN A 146 15.49 -12.14 5.19
CA ASN A 146 15.77 -10.76 5.61
C ASN A 146 15.18 -9.74 4.62
N ALA A 147 15.27 -10.00 3.32
CA ALA A 147 14.67 -9.13 2.32
C ALA A 147 13.13 -9.09 2.48
N VAL A 148 12.48 -10.23 2.70
CA VAL A 148 11.03 -10.27 2.92
C VAL A 148 10.62 -9.47 4.16
N TRP A 149 11.40 -9.48 5.23
CA TRP A 149 11.12 -8.63 6.40
C TRP A 149 11.13 -7.14 6.07
N ILE A 150 12.01 -6.69 5.16
CA ILE A 150 11.98 -5.30 4.67
C ILE A 150 10.67 -5.03 3.92
N ALA A 151 10.22 -5.96 3.07
CA ALA A 151 8.94 -5.82 2.36
C ALA A 151 7.73 -5.73 3.31
N LEU A 152 7.72 -6.55 4.39
CA LEU A 152 6.67 -6.49 5.41
C LEU A 152 6.71 -5.16 6.17
N ALA A 153 7.88 -4.65 6.51
CA ALA A 153 8.03 -3.32 7.10
C ALA A 153 7.50 -2.21 6.17
N GLY A 154 7.74 -2.34 4.86
CA GLY A 154 7.18 -1.43 3.83
C GLY A 154 5.65 -1.41 3.85
N TYR A 155 5.01 -2.55 4.03
CA TYR A 155 3.55 -2.61 4.18
C TYR A 155 3.08 -1.96 5.50
N GLY A 156 3.85 -2.12 6.57
CA GLY A 156 3.64 -1.37 7.81
C GLY A 156 3.66 0.14 7.59
N CYS A 157 4.58 0.66 6.77
CA CYS A 157 4.61 2.07 6.38
C CYS A 157 3.36 2.49 5.58
N ILE A 158 2.81 1.62 4.73
CA ILE A 158 1.53 1.88 4.04
C ILE A 158 0.41 2.03 5.06
N ILE A 159 0.30 1.11 6.03
CA ILE A 159 -0.72 1.19 7.08
C ILE A 159 -0.58 2.48 7.88
N ILE A 160 0.65 2.86 8.27
CA ILE A 160 0.90 4.12 8.99
C ILE A 160 0.45 5.31 8.15
N ASN A 161 0.80 5.37 6.87
CA ASN A 161 0.42 6.47 5.99
C ASN A 161 -1.11 6.60 5.85
N PHE A 162 -1.83 5.49 5.74
CA PHE A 162 -3.29 5.53 5.53
C PHE A 162 -4.10 5.62 6.82
N ALA A 163 -3.69 4.93 7.89
CA ALA A 163 -4.43 4.89 9.14
C ALA A 163 -3.99 5.98 10.13
N VAL A 164 -2.67 6.12 10.36
CA VAL A 164 -2.16 7.01 11.40
C VAL A 164 -2.01 8.44 10.88
N VAL A 165 -1.34 8.62 9.75
CA VAL A 165 -1.08 9.95 9.19
C VAL A 165 -2.39 10.65 8.81
N ASN A 166 -3.33 9.91 8.24
CA ASN A 166 -4.62 10.46 7.81
C ASN A 166 -5.52 10.91 8.97
N VAL A 167 -5.38 10.29 10.14
CA VAL A 167 -6.26 10.53 11.31
C VAL A 167 -5.64 11.52 12.29
N PHE A 168 -4.32 11.42 12.52
CA PHE A 168 -3.66 12.14 13.61
C PHE A 168 -2.81 13.34 13.16
N PHE A 169 -2.48 13.43 11.87
CA PHE A 169 -1.65 14.52 11.37
C PHE A 169 -2.49 15.50 10.56
N VAL A 170 -2.52 16.75 11.00
CA VAL A 170 -3.13 17.84 10.24
C VAL A 170 -2.19 18.22 9.09
N GLY A 171 -2.69 18.18 7.87
CA GLY A 171 -1.93 18.50 6.66
C GLY A 171 -2.87 18.85 5.50
N GLN A 172 -2.28 19.13 4.35
CA GLN A 172 -3.03 19.46 3.12
C GLN A 172 -3.96 18.33 2.63
N HIS A 173 -3.72 17.09 3.11
CA HIS A 173 -4.53 15.91 2.82
C HIS A 173 -5.52 15.56 3.94
N SER A 174 -5.61 16.34 5.02
CA SER A 174 -6.61 16.14 6.05
C SER A 174 -7.91 16.86 5.66
N TYR A 175 -8.94 16.09 5.35
CA TYR A 175 -10.28 16.61 5.06
C TYR A 175 -11.21 16.57 6.28
N SER A 176 -10.70 16.22 7.44
CA SER A 176 -11.36 16.33 8.74
C SER A 176 -11.03 17.68 9.36
N GLY A 177 -11.71 18.70 8.93
CA GLY A 177 -11.75 20.02 9.58
C GLY A 177 -12.83 20.06 10.62
#